data_54e31f3e1a031f06e814c6311bc21579
#
_entry.id   54e31f3e1a031f06e814c6311bc21579
#
_cell.length_a   1.000
_cell.length_b   1.000
_cell.length_c   1.000
_cell.angle_alpha   90.00
_cell.angle_beta   90.00
_cell.angle_gamma   90.00
#
_symmetry.space_group_name_H-M   'P 1'
#
loop_
_entity.id
_entity.type
_entity.pdbx_description
1 polymer ?
#
loop_
_entity_poly.entity_id
_entity_poly.type
_entity_poly.pdbx_seq_one_letter_code
_entity_poly.pdbx_strand_id
1 'polypeptide(L)'
;MINEEKCIGCSLCVDDCPNACLHLENGKAHISSKAFCIECGHCYAVCPQGAIRMTNYKYKDEPVVPMTELDSDTLLSAMRSRRTIRHFTAQAVEDDKIRKILEAGRYSPTGGNSQNVSYTILGSRQAEAEAICVGIFRKGQKLGAPLLDFLKQIHLR
;
A
#
# COMPACT_ATOMS: atom_id res chain seq x y z
N MET A 1 17.05 10.01 -9.99
CA MET A 1 18.43 10.41 -10.45
C MET A 1 19.42 9.34 -10.01
N ILE A 2 20.41 9.07 -10.83
CA ILE A 2 21.50 8.10 -10.53
C ILE A 2 22.80 8.91 -10.40
N ASN A 3 23.55 8.65 -9.33
CA ASN A 3 24.89 9.19 -9.14
C ASN A 3 25.90 8.19 -9.70
N GLU A 4 26.53 8.52 -10.83
CA GLU A 4 27.45 7.65 -11.52
C GLU A 4 28.76 7.41 -10.75
N GLU A 5 29.21 8.37 -9.94
CA GLU A 5 30.42 8.21 -9.13
C GLU A 5 30.23 7.13 -8.05
N LYS A 6 29.02 7.03 -7.49
CA LYS A 6 28.68 6.01 -6.51
C LYS A 6 28.30 4.66 -7.14
N CYS A 7 27.84 4.67 -8.39
CA CYS A 7 27.39 3.46 -9.06
C CYS A 7 28.58 2.52 -9.35
N ILE A 8 28.46 1.28 -8.91
CA ILE A 8 29.48 0.23 -9.14
C ILE A 8 29.09 -0.75 -10.27
N GLY A 9 27.99 -0.52 -10.97
CA GLY A 9 27.55 -1.35 -12.10
C GLY A 9 27.08 -2.76 -11.72
N CYS A 10 26.62 -2.98 -10.48
CA CYS A 10 26.24 -4.30 -9.98
C CYS A 10 24.95 -4.90 -10.57
N SER A 11 24.24 -4.19 -11.43
CA SER A 11 22.98 -4.53 -12.09
C SER A 11 21.74 -4.68 -11.20
N LEU A 12 21.83 -4.79 -9.89
CA LEU A 12 20.70 -5.07 -8.99
C LEU A 12 19.46 -4.20 -9.27
N CYS A 13 19.65 -2.91 -9.50
CA CYS A 13 18.55 -1.99 -9.81
C CYS A 13 17.93 -2.20 -11.21
N VAL A 14 18.69 -2.76 -12.14
CA VAL A 14 18.21 -3.11 -13.50
C VAL A 14 17.36 -4.37 -13.40
N ASP A 15 17.87 -5.38 -12.71
CA ASP A 15 17.24 -6.70 -12.59
C ASP A 15 15.95 -6.64 -11.76
N ASP A 16 15.91 -5.75 -10.75
CA ASP A 16 14.77 -5.58 -9.85
C ASP A 16 13.69 -4.61 -10.38
N CYS A 17 13.91 -3.97 -11.53
CA CYS A 17 12.95 -3.01 -12.08
C CYS A 17 11.78 -3.71 -12.78
N PRO A 18 10.54 -3.70 -12.24
CA PRO A 18 9.41 -4.42 -12.82
C PRO A 18 9.02 -3.92 -14.23
N ASN A 19 9.40 -2.68 -14.56
CA ASN A 19 9.04 -2.05 -15.83
C ASN A 19 10.26 -1.83 -16.75
N ALA A 20 11.40 -2.46 -16.45
CA ALA A 20 12.63 -2.37 -17.25
C ALA A 20 13.04 -0.91 -17.59
N CYS A 21 12.88 0.00 -16.61
CA CYS A 21 13.17 1.42 -16.81
C CYS A 21 14.66 1.76 -16.70
N LEU A 22 15.52 0.77 -16.42
CA LEU A 22 16.95 0.94 -16.20
C LEU A 22 17.73 -0.05 -17.08
N HIS A 23 18.93 0.33 -17.48
CA HIS A 23 19.89 -0.52 -18.18
C HIS A 23 21.31 -0.21 -17.74
N LEU A 24 22.24 -1.09 -18.04
CA LEU A 24 23.67 -0.81 -17.87
C LEU A 24 24.26 -0.28 -19.18
N GLU A 25 25.02 0.80 -19.06
CA GLU A 25 25.83 1.35 -20.14
C GLU A 25 27.20 1.76 -19.58
N ASN A 26 28.26 1.33 -20.22
CA ASN A 26 29.64 1.59 -19.77
C ASN A 26 29.91 1.22 -18.30
N GLY A 27 29.27 0.14 -17.81
CA GLY A 27 29.42 -0.33 -16.43
C GLY A 27 28.69 0.52 -15.39
N LYS A 28 27.78 1.40 -15.79
CA LYS A 28 26.95 2.21 -14.93
C LYS A 28 25.46 2.01 -15.24
N ALA A 29 24.61 2.21 -14.25
CA ALA A 29 23.18 2.16 -14.46
C ALA A 29 22.66 3.49 -15.04
N HIS A 30 21.82 3.40 -16.05
CA HIS A 30 21.17 4.53 -16.71
C HIS A 30 19.65 4.32 -16.79
N ILE A 31 18.91 5.42 -16.92
CA ILE A 31 17.46 5.39 -17.05
C ILE A 31 17.09 5.31 -18.53
N SER A 32 16.48 4.18 -18.95
CA SER A 32 15.99 3.95 -20.32
C SER A 32 14.73 4.75 -20.60
N SER A 33 13.78 4.74 -19.66
CA SER A 33 12.50 5.40 -19.82
C SER A 33 11.93 5.85 -18.49
N LYS A 34 11.55 7.12 -18.41
CA LYS A 34 10.77 7.65 -17.27
C LYS A 34 9.26 7.45 -17.45
N ALA A 35 8.80 7.28 -18.69
CA ALA A 35 7.37 7.20 -19.01
C ALA A 35 6.68 5.98 -18.39
N PHE A 36 7.40 4.88 -18.21
CA PHE A 36 6.88 3.64 -17.63
C PHE A 36 7.25 3.45 -16.16
N CYS A 37 7.97 4.40 -15.57
CA CYS A 37 8.37 4.34 -14.17
C CYS A 37 7.16 4.56 -13.24
N ILE A 38 6.83 3.55 -12.43
CA ILE A 38 5.75 3.63 -11.43
C ILE A 38 6.23 4.18 -10.08
N GLU A 39 7.44 4.69 -10.01
CA GLU A 39 8.02 5.30 -8.81
C GLU A 39 7.97 4.39 -7.55
N CYS A 40 8.08 3.06 -7.74
CA CYS A 40 7.96 2.07 -6.66
C CYS A 40 9.12 2.05 -5.67
N GLY A 41 10.27 2.65 -6.02
CA GLY A 41 11.44 2.74 -5.14
C GLY A 41 12.30 1.47 -5.04
N HIS A 42 11.97 0.34 -5.72
CA HIS A 42 12.77 -0.89 -5.67
C HIS A 42 14.24 -0.64 -6.01
N CYS A 43 14.52 0.03 -7.12
CA CYS A 43 15.88 0.37 -7.52
C CYS A 43 16.64 1.21 -6.48
N TYR A 44 15.94 2.05 -5.72
CA TYR A 44 16.51 2.80 -4.60
C TYR A 44 16.83 1.88 -3.41
N ALA A 45 15.91 0.99 -3.07
CA ALA A 45 16.02 0.11 -1.91
C ALA A 45 17.15 -0.95 -2.07
N VAL A 46 17.33 -1.50 -3.29
CA VAL A 46 18.33 -2.55 -3.55
C VAL A 46 19.74 -2.01 -3.79
N CYS A 47 19.95 -0.70 -3.92
CA CYS A 47 21.24 -0.13 -4.26
C CYS A 47 22.19 -0.14 -3.06
N PRO A 48 23.26 -0.97 -3.05
CA PRO A 48 24.16 -1.09 -1.90
C PRO A 48 25.02 0.16 -1.69
N GLN A 49 25.17 1.00 -2.73
CA GLN A 49 25.96 2.22 -2.68
C GLN A 49 25.12 3.49 -2.48
N GLY A 50 23.78 3.37 -2.38
CA GLY A 50 22.90 4.52 -2.31
C GLY A 50 23.09 5.49 -3.50
N ALA A 51 23.39 4.94 -4.69
CA ALA A 51 23.63 5.73 -5.90
C ALA A 51 22.34 6.30 -6.52
N ILE A 52 21.17 5.79 -6.13
CA ILE A 52 19.88 6.18 -6.70
C ILE A 52 19.14 7.12 -5.74
N ARG A 53 18.57 8.18 -6.29
CA ARG A 53 17.68 9.10 -5.57
C ARG A 53 16.35 9.21 -6.29
N MET A 54 15.26 9.14 -5.52
CA MET A 54 13.89 9.36 -5.98
C MET A 54 13.59 10.86 -5.90
N THR A 55 13.49 11.54 -7.05
CA THR A 55 13.31 13.00 -7.11
C THR A 55 11.87 13.46 -6.97
N ASN A 56 10.92 12.61 -7.33
CA ASN A 56 9.47 12.92 -7.30
C ASN A 56 8.78 12.37 -6.05
N TYR A 57 9.51 11.72 -5.16
CA TYR A 57 8.96 11.15 -3.94
C TYR A 57 8.48 12.25 -3.01
N LYS A 58 7.24 12.19 -2.57
CA LYS A 58 6.64 13.21 -1.68
C LYS A 58 7.35 13.34 -0.33
N TYR A 59 8.05 12.29 0.07
CA TYR A 59 8.74 12.15 1.36
C TYR A 59 10.25 12.08 1.16
N LYS A 60 10.82 13.11 0.57
CA LYS A 60 12.23 13.19 0.14
C LYS A 60 13.26 12.96 1.26
N ASP A 61 12.87 13.23 2.48
CA ASP A 61 13.76 13.26 3.64
C ASP A 61 13.55 12.07 4.58
N GLU A 62 12.68 11.13 4.23
CA GLU A 62 12.53 9.93 5.06
C GLU A 62 13.76 9.03 4.89
N PRO A 63 14.44 8.69 5.99
CA PRO A 63 15.56 7.77 5.93
C PRO A 63 15.07 6.38 5.47
N VAL A 64 15.91 5.66 4.75
CA VAL A 64 15.66 4.24 4.51
C VAL A 64 15.61 3.56 5.87
N VAL A 65 14.44 3.06 6.24
CA VAL A 65 14.30 2.28 7.47
C VAL A 65 14.98 0.93 7.22
N PRO A 66 15.99 0.56 8.03
CA PRO A 66 16.62 -0.74 7.88
C PRO A 66 15.56 -1.83 8.10
N MET A 67 15.69 -2.93 7.37
CA MET A 67 14.80 -4.06 7.53
C MET A 67 14.87 -4.57 8.98
N THR A 68 13.75 -4.56 9.67
CA THR A 68 13.65 -5.11 11.02
C THR A 68 13.46 -6.61 10.91
N GLU A 69 14.34 -7.37 11.53
CA GLU A 69 14.12 -8.81 11.69
C GLU A 69 12.93 -9.01 12.63
N LEU A 70 11.85 -9.52 12.08
CA LEU A 70 10.67 -9.89 12.84
C LEU A 70 10.70 -11.40 13.06
N ASP A 71 10.64 -11.81 14.33
CA ASP A 71 10.55 -13.23 14.68
C ASP A 71 9.29 -13.87 14.06
N SER A 72 9.51 -14.94 13.31
CA SER A 72 8.45 -15.61 12.54
C SER A 72 7.32 -16.16 13.43
N ASP A 73 7.65 -16.68 14.61
CA ASP A 73 6.66 -17.25 15.53
C ASP A 73 5.81 -16.16 16.18
N THR A 74 6.40 -15.02 16.50
CA THR A 74 5.69 -13.85 16.98
C THR A 74 4.71 -13.32 15.93
N LEU A 75 5.16 -13.19 14.67
CA LEU A 75 4.30 -12.77 13.57
C LEU A 75 3.15 -13.76 13.34
N LEU A 76 3.46 -15.04 13.27
CA LEU A 76 2.46 -16.10 13.10
C LEU A 76 1.44 -16.12 14.24
N SER A 77 1.90 -15.97 15.48
CA SER A 77 1.04 -15.89 16.66
C SER A 77 0.11 -14.69 16.60
N ALA A 78 0.60 -13.52 16.20
CA ALA A 78 -0.21 -12.31 16.01
C ALA A 78 -1.29 -12.52 14.92
N MET A 79 -0.94 -13.15 13.81
CA MET A 79 -1.89 -13.48 12.74
C MET A 79 -2.97 -14.47 13.21
N ARG A 80 -2.58 -15.52 13.93
CA ARG A 80 -3.49 -16.56 14.43
C ARG A 80 -4.41 -16.07 15.55
N SER A 81 -3.94 -15.15 16.40
CA SER A 81 -4.72 -14.60 17.51
C SER A 81 -5.72 -13.54 17.09
N ARG A 82 -5.56 -12.95 15.89
CA ARG A 82 -6.46 -11.90 15.38
C ARG A 82 -7.89 -12.41 15.26
N ARG A 83 -8.83 -11.65 15.82
CA ARG A 83 -10.27 -11.91 15.71
C ARG A 83 -10.99 -10.63 15.28
N THR A 84 -12.14 -10.79 14.65
CA THR A 84 -13.02 -9.68 14.32
C THR A 84 -13.65 -9.14 15.59
N ILE A 85 -13.38 -7.87 15.90
CA ILE A 85 -14.00 -7.18 17.03
C ILE A 85 -15.33 -6.59 16.54
N ARG A 86 -16.40 -6.83 17.30
CA ARG A 86 -17.76 -6.35 16.99
C ARG A 86 -18.38 -5.51 18.12
N HIS A 87 -17.76 -5.54 19.30
CA HIS A 87 -18.18 -4.75 20.45
C HIS A 87 -17.08 -3.76 20.78
N PHE A 88 -17.41 -2.49 20.70
CA PHE A 88 -16.49 -1.39 20.95
C PHE A 88 -16.87 -0.68 22.24
N THR A 89 -15.87 -0.16 22.94
CA THR A 89 -16.08 0.71 24.08
C THR A 89 -16.40 2.14 23.62
N ALA A 90 -16.96 2.95 24.52
CA ALA A 90 -17.19 4.37 24.25
C ALA A 90 -15.91 5.23 24.41
N GLN A 91 -14.77 4.60 24.73
CA GLN A 91 -13.50 5.30 24.90
C GLN A 91 -13.02 5.88 23.57
N ALA A 92 -12.67 7.16 23.59
CA ALA A 92 -12.05 7.80 22.42
C ALA A 92 -10.68 7.17 22.13
N VAL A 93 -10.36 7.06 20.83
CA VAL A 93 -9.03 6.60 20.38
C VAL A 93 -8.09 7.79 20.41
N GLU A 94 -6.95 7.65 21.07
CA GLU A 94 -5.93 8.68 21.17
C GLU A 94 -5.34 8.99 19.76
N ASP A 95 -5.05 10.25 19.52
CA ASP A 95 -4.53 10.75 18.24
C ASP A 95 -3.27 10.01 17.76
N ASP A 96 -2.39 9.63 18.69
CA ASP A 96 -1.18 8.89 18.36
C ASP A 96 -1.47 7.48 17.81
N LYS A 97 -2.51 6.83 18.30
CA LYS A 97 -2.95 5.53 17.76
C LYS A 97 -3.55 5.70 16.37
N ILE A 98 -4.36 6.75 16.19
CA ILE A 98 -4.93 7.09 14.87
C ILE A 98 -3.80 7.34 13.87
N ARG A 99 -2.79 8.14 14.22
CA ARG A 99 -1.63 8.41 13.37
C ARG A 99 -0.88 7.13 12.98
N LYS A 100 -0.63 6.22 13.93
CA LYS A 100 0.02 4.93 13.64
C LYS A 100 -0.79 4.06 12.68
N ILE A 101 -2.12 4.05 12.80
CA ILE A 101 -2.99 3.30 11.88
C ILE A 101 -2.92 3.90 10.47
N LEU A 102 -2.98 5.23 10.35
CA LEU A 102 -2.85 5.92 9.06
C LEU A 102 -1.49 5.68 8.44
N GLU A 103 -0.43 5.71 9.25
CA GLU A 103 0.93 5.44 8.82
C GLU A 103 1.09 4.02 8.29
N ALA A 104 0.55 3.02 8.99
CA ALA A 104 0.53 1.64 8.50
C ALA A 104 -0.21 1.50 7.16
N GLY A 105 -1.33 2.24 7.00
CA GLY A 105 -2.07 2.29 5.74
C GLY A 105 -1.28 2.94 4.61
N ARG A 106 -0.46 3.94 4.90
CA ARG A 106 0.39 4.63 3.92
C ARG A 106 1.42 3.69 3.28
N TYR A 107 1.94 2.73 4.02
CA TYR A 107 2.89 1.73 3.52
C TYR A 107 2.23 0.52 2.84
N SER A 108 0.90 0.48 2.77
CA SER A 108 0.21 -0.61 2.08
C SER A 108 0.44 -0.53 0.56
N PRO A 109 0.75 -1.64 -0.11
CA PRO A 109 0.95 -1.64 -1.55
C PRO A 109 -0.34 -1.28 -2.29
N THR A 110 -0.19 -0.58 -3.42
CA THR A 110 -1.30 -0.21 -4.30
C THR A 110 -1.05 -0.68 -5.72
N GLY A 111 -2.11 -0.92 -6.49
CA GLY A 111 -1.99 -1.35 -7.89
C GLY A 111 -1.15 -0.34 -8.70
N GLY A 112 -0.08 -0.84 -9.36
CA GLY A 112 0.85 0.00 -10.11
C GLY A 112 1.51 1.12 -9.29
N ASN A 113 1.59 0.97 -7.98
CA ASN A 113 2.09 1.98 -7.05
C ASN A 113 1.36 3.34 -7.18
N SER A 114 0.08 3.33 -7.49
CA SER A 114 -0.71 4.54 -7.75
C SER A 114 -0.84 5.46 -6.54
N GLN A 115 -0.70 4.93 -5.31
CA GLN A 115 -0.75 5.67 -4.04
C GLN A 115 -1.92 6.65 -3.91
N ASN A 116 -3.06 6.31 -4.53
CA ASN A 116 -4.25 7.15 -4.60
C ASN A 116 -5.26 6.90 -3.46
N VAL A 117 -4.80 6.26 -2.39
CA VAL A 117 -5.64 6.00 -1.21
C VAL A 117 -5.71 7.26 -0.33
N SER A 118 -6.91 7.59 0.11
CA SER A 118 -7.16 8.64 1.09
C SER A 118 -7.92 8.09 2.29
N TYR A 119 -7.70 8.70 3.45
CA TYR A 119 -8.34 8.30 4.70
C TYR A 119 -9.17 9.45 5.24
N THR A 120 -10.38 9.15 5.69
CA THR A 120 -11.26 10.12 6.35
C THR A 120 -11.56 9.64 7.77
N ILE A 121 -11.21 10.46 8.75
CA ILE A 121 -11.53 10.21 10.16
C ILE A 121 -12.85 10.86 10.46
N LEU A 122 -13.85 10.08 10.83
CA LEU A 122 -15.23 10.57 11.02
C LEU A 122 -15.44 11.32 12.32
N GLY A 123 -14.69 10.99 13.37
CA GLY A 123 -14.82 11.64 14.69
C GLY A 123 -16.26 11.67 15.20
N SER A 124 -16.76 12.85 15.55
CA SER A 124 -18.13 13.07 16.03
C SER A 124 -19.23 12.82 14.99
N ARG A 125 -18.88 12.69 13.71
CA ARG A 125 -19.83 12.43 12.61
C ARG A 125 -20.02 10.95 12.28
N GLN A 126 -19.53 10.06 13.13
CA GLN A 126 -19.62 8.61 12.90
C GLN A 126 -21.08 8.15 12.69
N ALA A 127 -22.02 8.59 13.52
CA ALA A 127 -23.43 8.19 13.42
C ALA A 127 -24.08 8.64 12.09
N GLU A 128 -23.71 9.82 11.59
CA GLU A 128 -24.18 10.32 10.30
C GLU A 128 -23.67 9.45 9.14
N ALA A 129 -22.38 9.12 9.15
CA ALA A 129 -21.78 8.27 8.14
C ALA A 129 -22.37 6.85 8.17
N GLU A 130 -22.62 6.30 9.37
CA GLU A 130 -23.26 5.00 9.53
C GLU A 130 -24.68 5.00 8.95
N ALA A 131 -25.47 6.03 9.21
CA ALA A 131 -26.82 6.18 8.65
C ALA A 131 -26.81 6.23 7.12
N ILE A 132 -25.83 6.92 6.50
CA ILE A 132 -25.65 6.97 5.05
C ILE A 132 -25.31 5.59 4.52
N CYS A 133 -24.34 4.88 5.10
CA CYS A 133 -23.93 3.54 4.70
C CYS A 133 -25.10 2.56 4.78
N VAL A 134 -25.83 2.53 5.90
CA VAL A 134 -27.02 1.67 6.07
C VAL A 134 -28.08 1.99 5.00
N GLY A 135 -28.30 3.26 4.69
CA GLY A 135 -29.21 3.69 3.64
C GLY A 135 -28.84 3.16 2.25
N ILE A 136 -27.54 3.19 1.92
CA ILE A 136 -27.01 2.67 0.66
C ILE A 136 -27.19 1.13 0.59
N PHE A 137 -26.83 0.41 1.65
CA PHE A 137 -26.99 -1.05 1.70
C PHE A 137 -28.44 -1.48 1.58
N ARG A 138 -29.38 -0.80 2.24
CA ARG A 138 -30.82 -1.08 2.13
C ARG A 138 -31.35 -0.87 0.71
N LYS A 139 -30.88 0.16 0.00
CA LYS A 139 -31.20 0.37 -1.43
C LYS A 139 -30.61 -0.75 -2.31
N GLY A 140 -29.36 -1.12 -2.06
CA GLY A 140 -28.68 -2.23 -2.77
C GLY A 140 -29.37 -3.57 -2.58
N GLN A 141 -29.85 -3.89 -1.38
CA GLN A 141 -30.63 -5.10 -1.13
C GLN A 141 -31.92 -5.16 -1.94
N LYS A 142 -32.62 -4.04 -2.09
CA LYS A 142 -33.85 -3.97 -2.90
C LYS A 142 -33.55 -4.19 -4.40
N LEU A 143 -32.38 -3.77 -4.88
CA LEU A 143 -31.93 -3.97 -6.26
C LEU A 143 -31.40 -5.40 -6.49
N GLY A 144 -30.74 -5.99 -5.49
CA GLY A 144 -30.14 -7.33 -5.57
C GLY A 144 -31.10 -8.49 -5.32
N ALA A 145 -32.22 -8.27 -4.63
CA ALA A 145 -33.18 -9.33 -4.32
C ALA A 145 -33.73 -10.05 -5.59
N PRO A 146 -34.15 -9.35 -6.65
CA PRO A 146 -34.61 -9.98 -7.88
C PRO A 146 -33.51 -10.81 -8.58
N LEU A 147 -32.25 -10.37 -8.53
CA LEU A 147 -31.13 -11.09 -9.11
C LEU A 147 -30.81 -12.36 -8.34
N LEU A 148 -30.84 -12.32 -7.01
CA LEU A 148 -30.63 -13.48 -6.16
C LEU A 148 -31.74 -14.53 -6.34
N ASP A 149 -32.97 -14.12 -6.48
CA ASP A 149 -34.09 -15.02 -6.74
C ASP A 149 -34.01 -15.64 -8.13
N PHE A 150 -33.59 -14.89 -9.14
CA PHE A 150 -33.27 -15.40 -10.47
C PHE A 150 -32.14 -16.44 -10.46
N LEU A 151 -31.06 -16.17 -9.75
CA LEU A 151 -29.91 -17.11 -9.61
C LEU A 151 -30.31 -18.39 -8.89
N LYS A 152 -31.17 -18.34 -7.87
CA LYS A 152 -31.71 -19.53 -7.20
C LYS A 152 -32.52 -20.40 -8.16
N GLN A 153 -33.29 -19.80 -9.06
CA GLN A 153 -34.09 -20.54 -10.05
C GLN A 153 -33.23 -21.25 -11.10
N ILE A 154 -32.06 -20.73 -11.43
CA ILE A 154 -31.11 -21.37 -12.37
C ILE A 154 -30.40 -22.56 -11.74
N HIS A 155 -30.13 -22.55 -10.43
CA HIS A 155 -29.44 -23.64 -9.73
C HIS A 155 -30.36 -24.82 -9.36
N LEU A 156 -31.65 -24.71 -9.55
CA LEU A 156 -32.64 -25.75 -9.29
C LEU A 156 -33.08 -26.51 -10.55
N ARG A 157 -32.38 -26.35 -11.65
CA ARG A 157 -32.49 -27.12 -12.89
C ARG A 157 -31.17 -27.84 -13.18
#